data_52b06e0be1f4a8b832969b40c394631d
#
_entry.id   52b06e0be1f4a8b832969b40c394631d
#
_cell.length_a   1.000
_cell.length_b   1.000
_cell.length_c   1.000
_cell.angle_alpha   90.00
_cell.angle_beta   90.00
_cell.angle_gamma   90.00
#
_symmetry.space_group_name_H-M   'P 1'
#
loop_
_entity.id
_entity.type
_entity.pdbx_description
1 polymer ?
#
loop_
_entity_poly.entity_id
_entity_poly.type
_entity_poly.pdbx_seq_one_letter_code
_entity_poly.pdbx_strand_id
1 'polypeptide(L)'
;KNERPDAVVIEKLTMDKLLNDVKVELADIIKEETSFGKDDEEWEAAYKRKKRLKAAMKNCIYGIEADKIIVKDLIRDVVKTRLPTEEAIAELIDFNGVYVEPMVKWEILMYFLKKKYKKDAMTYIIKTYGWDRVRYDIEDHTTPHHLVTVEDLEEVYKAEINRPLTYYEQLDIMATILFTKYKGFGCIDTLREQNVDGINIGTSGSIISSFLDVDSDLPKAPRSIWIYYDGKYIHLDFLTAYTEEEMRRIILLICMYNNPGSLTEKRGYMVNTMYDKTRVLAIRPGAGEYWAVFLRKFNIKNVTLEKLY
;
A
#
# COMPACT_ATOMS: atom_id res chain seq x y z
N LYS A 1 -41.97 25.60 29.77
CA LYS A 1 -41.42 24.58 28.88
C LYS A 1 -39.97 24.92 28.70
N ASN A 2 -39.09 24.20 29.39
CA ASN A 2 -37.64 24.28 29.22
C ASN A 2 -37.28 23.33 28.08
N GLU A 3 -37.01 23.86 26.90
CA GLU A 3 -36.34 23.14 25.85
C GLU A 3 -34.87 23.02 26.28
N ARG A 4 -34.42 21.79 26.47
CA ARG A 4 -32.97 21.48 26.63
C ARG A 4 -32.32 21.79 25.29
N PRO A 5 -31.19 22.49 25.25
CA PRO A 5 -30.46 22.63 24.00
C PRO A 5 -30.03 21.24 23.53
N ASP A 6 -30.29 20.96 22.25
CA ASP A 6 -29.86 19.72 21.57
C ASP A 6 -28.38 19.48 21.86
N ALA A 7 -28.09 18.34 22.44
CA ALA A 7 -26.70 17.90 22.63
C ALA A 7 -26.07 17.82 21.24
N VAL A 8 -25.12 18.69 20.97
CA VAL A 8 -24.26 18.58 19.78
C VAL A 8 -23.56 17.23 19.88
N VAL A 9 -24.04 16.26 19.11
CA VAL A 9 -23.36 14.97 18.97
C VAL A 9 -22.05 15.28 18.27
N ILE A 10 -20.98 15.39 19.03
CA ILE A 10 -19.62 15.47 18.47
C ILE A 10 -19.36 14.09 17.84
N GLU A 11 -19.56 14.01 16.54
CA GLU A 11 -19.34 12.81 15.79
C GLU A 11 -17.84 12.44 15.87
N LYS A 12 -17.55 11.27 16.45
CA LYS A 12 -16.17 10.80 16.65
C LYS A 12 -15.46 10.70 15.31
N LEU A 13 -14.25 11.24 15.22
CA LEU A 13 -13.41 11.12 14.03
C LEU A 13 -13.08 9.63 13.79
N THR A 14 -13.22 9.18 12.56
CA THR A 14 -12.87 7.83 12.10
C THR A 14 -11.85 7.91 10.98
N MET A 15 -11.17 6.79 10.67
CA MET A 15 -10.21 6.74 9.55
C MET A 15 -10.87 7.08 8.21
N ASP A 16 -12.12 6.66 7.98
CA ASP A 16 -12.84 6.96 6.74
C ASP A 16 -13.21 8.44 6.64
N LYS A 17 -13.59 9.05 7.77
CA LYS A 17 -13.86 10.49 7.83
C LYS A 17 -12.60 11.29 7.60
N LEU A 18 -11.48 10.92 8.24
CA LEU A 18 -10.19 11.56 8.03
C LEU A 18 -9.73 11.43 6.57
N LEU A 19 -9.91 10.25 5.97
CA LEU A 19 -9.61 10.02 4.55
C LEU A 19 -10.48 10.91 3.63
N ASN A 20 -11.76 11.09 3.98
CA ASN A 20 -12.65 11.97 3.23
C ASN A 20 -12.24 13.44 3.39
N ASP A 21 -11.87 13.89 4.58
CA ASP A 21 -11.36 15.24 4.81
C ASP A 21 -10.10 15.50 3.96
N VAL A 22 -9.17 14.55 3.93
CA VAL A 22 -7.98 14.62 3.06
C VAL A 22 -8.37 14.78 1.59
N LYS A 23 -9.35 14.01 1.10
CA LYS A 23 -9.81 14.10 -0.30
C LYS A 23 -10.38 15.48 -0.62
N VAL A 24 -11.20 16.02 0.28
CA VAL A 24 -11.83 17.34 0.13
C VAL A 24 -10.77 18.44 0.13
N GLU A 25 -9.91 18.49 1.14
CA GLU A 25 -8.85 19.50 1.26
C GLU A 25 -7.91 19.52 0.05
N LEU A 26 -7.47 18.34 -0.40
CA LEU A 26 -6.60 18.24 -1.59
C LEU A 26 -7.33 18.65 -2.87
N ALA A 27 -8.62 18.37 -2.99
CA ALA A 27 -9.42 18.83 -4.11
C ALA A 27 -9.61 20.38 -4.10
N ASP A 28 -9.78 20.96 -2.94
CA ASP A 28 -9.98 22.40 -2.77
C ASP A 28 -8.66 23.17 -3.04
N ILE A 29 -7.52 22.68 -2.57
CA ILE A 29 -6.20 23.24 -2.93
C ILE A 29 -5.99 23.28 -4.46
N ILE A 30 -6.47 22.26 -5.17
CA ILE A 30 -6.39 22.19 -6.63
C ILE A 30 -7.37 23.15 -7.32
N LYS A 31 -8.56 23.34 -6.73
CA LYS A 31 -9.60 24.23 -7.27
C LYS A 31 -9.35 25.70 -6.95
N GLU A 32 -8.65 25.98 -5.84
CA GLU A 32 -8.41 27.33 -5.39
C GLU A 32 -7.99 28.22 -6.57
N GLU A 33 -8.82 29.21 -6.87
CA GLU A 33 -8.52 30.15 -7.93
C GLU A 33 -7.32 30.99 -7.48
N THR A 34 -6.33 31.13 -8.35
CA THR A 34 -5.24 32.10 -8.19
C THR A 34 -5.84 33.49 -8.35
N SER A 35 -6.53 33.95 -7.31
CA SER A 35 -7.45 35.08 -7.40
C SER A 35 -6.77 36.42 -7.19
N PHE A 36 -7.34 37.38 -7.83
CA PHE A 36 -7.27 38.85 -7.74
C PHE A 36 -6.60 39.41 -6.46
N GLY A 37 -5.57 40.25 -6.66
CA GLY A 37 -4.97 41.07 -5.59
C GLY A 37 -3.53 40.71 -5.22
N LYS A 38 -2.92 39.72 -5.84
CA LYS A 38 -1.46 39.45 -5.72
C LYS A 38 -0.71 40.19 -6.80
N ASP A 39 0.53 40.62 -6.49
CA ASP A 39 1.40 41.12 -7.53
C ASP A 39 1.74 40.01 -8.56
N ASP A 40 2.33 40.38 -9.68
CA ASP A 40 2.63 39.48 -10.77
C ASP A 40 3.57 38.33 -10.35
N GLU A 41 4.52 38.59 -9.44
CA GLU A 41 5.47 37.57 -8.93
C GLU A 41 4.79 36.58 -8.01
N GLU A 42 3.92 37.01 -7.11
CA GLU A 42 3.14 36.15 -6.22
C GLU A 42 2.14 35.31 -7.00
N TRP A 43 1.52 35.89 -8.02
CA TRP A 43 0.61 35.17 -8.90
C TRP A 43 1.35 34.05 -9.67
N GLU A 44 2.51 34.37 -10.25
CA GLU A 44 3.30 33.38 -10.99
C GLU A 44 3.77 32.22 -10.10
N ALA A 45 4.21 32.53 -8.88
CA ALA A 45 4.62 31.52 -7.90
C ALA A 45 3.44 30.60 -7.51
N ALA A 46 2.26 31.18 -7.23
CA ALA A 46 1.05 30.41 -6.91
C ALA A 46 0.59 29.54 -8.08
N TYR A 47 0.65 30.06 -9.30
CA TYR A 47 0.32 29.32 -10.51
C TYR A 47 1.28 28.13 -10.74
N LYS A 48 2.60 28.33 -10.60
CA LYS A 48 3.61 27.27 -10.72
C LYS A 48 3.39 26.18 -9.66
N ARG A 49 3.12 26.58 -8.40
CA ARG A 49 2.79 25.65 -7.31
C ARG A 49 1.56 24.81 -7.63
N LYS A 50 0.48 25.44 -8.05
CA LYS A 50 -0.77 24.75 -8.44
C LYS A 50 -0.55 23.77 -9.59
N LYS A 51 0.17 24.19 -10.63
CA LYS A 51 0.51 23.33 -11.78
C LYS A 51 1.35 22.13 -11.34
N ARG A 52 2.34 22.33 -10.46
CA ARG A 52 3.16 21.25 -9.91
C ARG A 52 2.34 20.27 -9.07
N LEU A 53 1.43 20.78 -8.26
CA LEU A 53 0.53 19.96 -7.44
C LEU A 53 -0.41 19.13 -8.27
N LYS A 54 -1.05 19.72 -9.29
CA LYS A 54 -1.90 18.97 -10.24
C LYS A 54 -1.12 17.84 -10.92
N ALA A 55 0.12 18.10 -11.32
CA ALA A 55 0.99 17.09 -11.92
C ALA A 55 1.31 15.98 -10.90
N ALA A 56 1.67 16.33 -9.66
CA ALA A 56 1.95 15.35 -8.60
C ALA A 56 0.74 14.47 -8.29
N MET A 57 -0.45 15.05 -8.15
CA MET A 57 -1.70 14.32 -7.91
C MET A 57 -2.07 13.33 -9.02
N LYS A 58 -1.65 13.62 -10.26
CA LYS A 58 -1.82 12.71 -11.41
C LYS A 58 -0.73 11.64 -11.46
N ASN A 59 0.51 12.01 -11.21
CA ASN A 59 1.68 11.16 -11.48
C ASN A 59 2.03 10.23 -10.31
N CYS A 60 1.62 10.58 -9.07
CA CYS A 60 1.92 9.77 -7.88
C CYS A 60 1.39 8.33 -8.01
N ILE A 61 0.26 8.13 -8.71
CA ILE A 61 -0.30 6.80 -8.98
C ILE A 61 0.58 5.96 -9.90
N TYR A 62 1.45 6.58 -10.68
CA TYR A 62 2.37 5.88 -11.59
C TYR A 62 3.68 5.43 -10.91
N GLY A 63 3.84 5.72 -9.62
CA GLY A 63 5.01 5.36 -8.84
C GLY A 63 6.19 6.33 -8.99
N ILE A 64 5.95 7.56 -9.44
CA ILE A 64 6.97 8.61 -9.45
C ILE A 64 7.19 9.08 -8.02
N GLU A 65 8.33 8.72 -7.45
CA GLU A 65 8.61 8.89 -6.02
C GLU A 65 8.54 10.36 -5.57
N ALA A 66 9.10 11.28 -6.36
CA ALA A 66 9.04 12.72 -6.06
C ALA A 66 7.61 13.26 -5.99
N ASP A 67 6.71 12.73 -6.83
CA ASP A 67 5.30 13.12 -6.83
C ASP A 67 4.54 12.49 -5.67
N LYS A 68 4.88 11.25 -5.28
CA LYS A 68 4.34 10.59 -4.08
C LYS A 68 4.70 11.37 -2.81
N ILE A 69 5.94 11.84 -2.69
CA ILE A 69 6.41 12.64 -1.54
C ILE A 69 5.57 13.92 -1.41
N ILE A 70 5.39 14.68 -2.50
CA ILE A 70 4.58 15.91 -2.48
C ILE A 70 3.17 15.62 -1.97
N VAL A 71 2.53 14.57 -2.46
CA VAL A 71 1.15 14.24 -2.07
C VAL A 71 1.10 13.77 -0.62
N LYS A 72 2.06 12.96 -0.16
CA LYS A 72 2.16 12.52 1.23
C LYS A 72 2.40 13.69 2.19
N ASP A 73 3.24 14.66 1.83
CA ASP A 73 3.48 15.86 2.62
C ASP A 73 2.20 16.69 2.79
N LEU A 74 1.42 16.86 1.74
CA LEU A 74 0.13 17.53 1.83
C LEU A 74 -0.87 16.76 2.71
N ILE A 75 -0.93 15.44 2.57
CA ILE A 75 -1.77 14.61 3.44
C ILE A 75 -1.33 14.77 4.89
N ARG A 76 -0.01 14.74 5.16
CA ARG A 76 0.53 14.95 6.50
C ARG A 76 0.12 16.30 7.09
N ASP A 77 0.14 17.38 6.30
CA ASP A 77 -0.26 18.71 6.76
C ASP A 77 -1.75 18.75 7.13
N VAL A 78 -2.61 18.10 6.34
CA VAL A 78 -4.04 17.95 6.68
C VAL A 78 -4.21 17.13 7.95
N VAL A 79 -3.54 15.99 8.07
CA VAL A 79 -3.59 15.13 9.26
C VAL A 79 -3.14 15.89 10.50
N LYS A 80 -2.05 16.64 10.41
CA LYS A 80 -1.53 17.47 11.51
C LYS A 80 -2.54 18.51 11.99
N THR A 81 -3.31 19.09 11.07
CA THR A 81 -4.36 20.05 11.42
C THR A 81 -5.55 19.36 12.14
N ARG A 82 -5.91 18.15 11.74
CA ARG A 82 -7.02 17.37 12.31
C ARG A 82 -6.64 16.65 13.62
N LEU A 83 -5.39 16.25 13.74
CA LEU A 83 -4.84 15.47 14.85
C LEU A 83 -3.56 16.17 15.40
N PRO A 84 -3.74 17.26 16.16
CA PRO A 84 -2.61 18.11 16.57
C PRO A 84 -1.72 17.51 17.68
N THR A 85 -2.15 16.41 18.31
CA THR A 85 -1.43 15.77 19.42
C THR A 85 -1.31 14.26 19.23
N GLU A 86 -0.40 13.61 19.98
CA GLU A 86 -0.25 12.15 19.98
C GLU A 86 -1.52 11.44 20.48
N GLU A 87 -2.19 12.00 21.48
CA GLU A 87 -3.44 11.45 22.02
C GLU A 87 -4.54 11.45 20.95
N ALA A 88 -4.63 12.52 20.16
CA ALA A 88 -5.60 12.59 19.06
C ALA A 88 -5.32 11.54 17.97
N ILE A 89 -4.05 11.26 17.69
CA ILE A 89 -3.68 10.17 16.77
C ILE A 89 -4.05 8.82 17.38
N ALA A 90 -3.74 8.61 18.67
CA ALA A 90 -3.97 7.35 19.37
C ALA A 90 -5.46 6.96 19.46
N GLU A 91 -6.39 7.94 19.41
CA GLU A 91 -7.82 7.66 19.30
C GLU A 91 -8.21 6.94 17.99
N LEU A 92 -7.42 7.09 16.94
CA LEU A 92 -7.64 6.43 15.64
C LEU A 92 -6.74 5.20 15.46
N ILE A 93 -5.44 5.37 15.71
CA ILE A 93 -4.42 4.32 15.69
C ILE A 93 -3.46 4.58 16.83
N ASP A 94 -3.45 3.71 17.82
CA ASP A 94 -2.45 3.74 18.90
C ASP A 94 -1.16 3.07 18.44
N PHE A 95 -0.30 3.83 17.77
CA PHE A 95 0.98 3.34 17.23
C PHE A 95 1.95 2.83 18.30
N ASN A 96 1.82 3.32 19.52
CA ASN A 96 2.67 2.96 20.67
C ASN A 96 1.96 2.05 21.67
N GLY A 97 0.75 1.61 21.36
CA GLY A 97 -0.08 0.77 22.22
C GLY A 97 0.41 -0.66 22.34
N VAL A 98 -0.21 -1.37 23.27
CA VAL A 98 0.09 -2.79 23.53
C VAL A 98 -0.27 -3.65 22.29
N TYR A 99 -1.31 -3.28 21.59
CA TYR A 99 -1.74 -3.96 20.37
C TYR A 99 -1.72 -2.97 19.19
N VAL A 100 -0.94 -3.32 18.19
CA VAL A 100 -0.91 -2.64 16.89
C VAL A 100 -1.24 -3.66 15.82
N GLU A 101 -2.16 -3.33 14.92
CA GLU A 101 -2.59 -4.22 13.84
C GLU A 101 -1.40 -4.61 12.93
N PRO A 102 -1.30 -5.87 12.45
CA PRO A 102 -0.17 -6.34 11.65
C PRO A 102 0.16 -5.49 10.43
N MET A 103 -0.85 -5.00 9.70
CA MET A 103 -0.62 -4.13 8.56
C MET A 103 -0.07 -2.75 8.96
N VAL A 104 -0.45 -2.23 10.12
CA VAL A 104 0.12 -1.00 10.67
C VAL A 104 1.57 -1.22 11.10
N LYS A 105 1.87 -2.36 11.76
CA LYS A 105 3.26 -2.75 12.09
C LYS A 105 4.13 -2.86 10.85
N TRP A 106 3.58 -3.41 9.77
CA TRP A 106 4.27 -3.45 8.49
C TRP A 106 4.65 -2.05 7.98
N GLU A 107 3.72 -1.09 7.99
CA GLU A 107 4.00 0.27 7.55
C GLU A 107 5.01 0.98 8.47
N ILE A 108 4.94 0.76 9.80
CA ILE A 108 5.94 1.26 10.74
C ILE A 108 7.32 0.67 10.43
N LEU A 109 7.42 -0.65 10.31
CA LEU A 109 8.66 -1.36 10.02
C LEU A 109 9.29 -0.84 8.72
N MET A 110 8.50 -0.75 7.67
CA MET A 110 8.97 -0.28 6.37
C MET A 110 9.33 1.20 6.37
N TYR A 111 8.69 2.03 7.17
CA TYR A 111 9.07 3.43 7.34
C TYR A 111 10.52 3.55 7.85
N PHE A 112 10.92 2.77 8.85
CA PHE A 112 12.28 2.80 9.39
C PHE A 112 13.29 2.10 8.48
N LEU A 113 12.97 0.94 7.97
CA LEU A 113 13.89 0.17 7.13
C LEU A 113 14.15 0.85 5.78
N LYS A 114 13.17 1.54 5.19
CA LYS A 114 13.38 2.31 3.95
C LYS A 114 14.28 3.52 4.18
N LYS A 115 14.28 4.14 5.34
CA LYS A 115 15.25 5.21 5.67
C LYS A 115 16.69 4.68 5.63
N LYS A 116 16.91 3.44 6.08
CA LYS A 116 18.24 2.81 6.16
C LYS A 116 18.64 2.09 4.88
N TYR A 117 17.76 1.29 4.32
CA TYR A 117 18.05 0.38 3.21
C TYR A 117 17.39 0.78 1.89
N LYS A 118 16.56 1.83 1.87
CA LYS A 118 15.86 2.33 0.68
C LYS A 118 15.06 1.22 -0.01
N LYS A 119 15.37 0.93 -1.28
CA LYS A 119 14.69 -0.11 -2.07
C LYS A 119 15.07 -1.54 -1.68
N ASP A 120 16.10 -1.72 -0.87
CA ASP A 120 16.59 -3.03 -0.42
C ASP A 120 16.07 -3.43 0.97
N ALA A 121 15.12 -2.68 1.53
CA ALA A 121 14.56 -2.98 2.84
C ALA A 121 13.92 -4.38 2.87
N MET A 122 13.18 -4.76 1.83
CA MET A 122 12.60 -6.11 1.74
C MET A 122 13.68 -7.19 1.59
N THR A 123 14.70 -6.95 0.78
CA THR A 123 15.85 -7.84 0.64
C THR A 123 16.56 -8.04 1.99
N TYR A 124 16.73 -6.97 2.75
CA TYR A 124 17.30 -7.04 4.09
C TYR A 124 16.48 -7.94 5.02
N ILE A 125 15.16 -7.74 5.08
CA ILE A 125 14.27 -8.57 5.89
C ILE A 125 14.38 -10.04 5.49
N ILE A 126 14.23 -10.33 4.19
CA ILE A 126 14.26 -11.70 3.68
C ILE A 126 15.55 -12.40 4.09
N LYS A 127 16.72 -11.77 3.87
CA LYS A 127 18.00 -12.37 4.13
C LYS A 127 18.37 -12.45 5.60
N THR A 128 18.01 -11.43 6.38
CA THR A 128 18.39 -11.37 7.80
C THR A 128 17.51 -12.28 8.65
N TYR A 129 16.21 -12.32 8.38
CA TYR A 129 15.22 -13.07 9.16
C TYR A 129 14.78 -14.36 8.48
N GLY A 130 15.27 -14.64 7.28
CA GLY A 130 15.02 -15.88 6.57
C GLY A 130 13.57 -16.05 6.13
N TRP A 131 12.94 -14.97 5.65
CA TRP A 131 11.56 -15.02 5.14
C TRP A 131 11.42 -15.85 3.85
N ASP A 132 12.54 -16.29 3.27
CA ASP A 132 12.59 -17.20 2.14
C ASP A 132 12.88 -18.65 2.54
N ARG A 133 12.80 -19.01 3.82
CA ARG A 133 12.96 -20.37 4.30
C ARG A 133 11.79 -21.24 3.82
N VAL A 134 12.13 -22.47 3.46
CA VAL A 134 11.11 -23.48 3.16
C VAL A 134 10.44 -23.90 4.46
N ARG A 135 9.11 -23.91 4.47
CA ARG A 135 8.29 -24.53 5.49
C ARG A 135 7.56 -25.71 4.87
N TYR A 136 7.39 -26.76 5.62
CA TYR A 136 6.60 -27.92 5.22
C TYR A 136 5.25 -27.82 5.91
N ASP A 137 4.21 -28.22 5.21
CA ASP A 137 2.90 -28.35 5.79
C ASP A 137 2.96 -29.33 6.97
N ILE A 138 2.31 -28.96 8.10
CA ILE A 138 2.30 -29.79 9.32
C ILE A 138 1.63 -31.13 9.05
N GLU A 139 0.66 -31.19 8.14
CA GLU A 139 -0.12 -32.39 7.84
C GLU A 139 0.51 -33.23 6.72
N ASP A 140 1.08 -32.59 5.71
CA ASP A 140 1.59 -33.27 4.51
C ASP A 140 3.11 -33.49 4.55
N HIS A 141 3.89 -32.65 5.20
CA HIS A 141 5.38 -32.66 5.24
C HIS A 141 6.08 -32.76 3.88
N THR A 142 5.33 -32.78 2.78
CA THR A 142 5.83 -33.06 1.41
C THR A 142 5.79 -31.86 0.51
N THR A 143 4.89 -30.89 0.73
CA THR A 143 4.75 -29.70 -0.10
C THR A 143 5.55 -28.54 0.48
N PRO A 144 6.71 -28.19 -0.09
CA PRO A 144 7.48 -27.06 0.37
C PRO A 144 6.80 -25.74 -0.01
N HIS A 145 6.65 -24.83 0.94
CA HIS A 145 6.18 -23.49 0.68
C HIS A 145 6.98 -22.45 1.45
N HIS A 146 6.91 -21.21 0.99
CA HIS A 146 7.50 -20.07 1.66
C HIS A 146 6.36 -19.22 2.22
N LEU A 147 6.16 -19.29 3.53
CA LEU A 147 5.09 -18.59 4.24
C LEU A 147 5.71 -17.67 5.29
N VAL A 148 5.27 -16.41 5.29
CA VAL A 148 5.60 -15.43 6.32
C VAL A 148 4.34 -15.13 7.09
N THR A 149 4.32 -15.49 8.36
CA THR A 149 3.16 -15.35 9.24
C THR A 149 3.16 -14.01 9.99
N VAL A 150 2.11 -13.77 10.77
CA VAL A 150 2.05 -12.62 11.69
C VAL A 150 3.16 -12.70 12.74
N GLU A 151 3.49 -13.90 13.22
CA GLU A 151 4.55 -14.14 14.20
C GLU A 151 5.94 -13.78 13.65
N ASP A 152 6.21 -14.09 12.38
CA ASP A 152 7.43 -13.69 11.70
C ASP A 152 7.55 -12.17 11.58
N LEU A 153 6.44 -11.48 11.30
CA LEU A 153 6.39 -10.02 11.31
C LEU A 153 6.68 -9.46 12.71
N GLU A 154 6.08 -10.07 13.75
CA GLU A 154 6.30 -9.67 15.15
C GLU A 154 7.76 -9.81 15.59
N GLU A 155 8.44 -10.88 15.16
CA GLU A 155 9.87 -11.09 15.43
C GLU A 155 10.69 -9.93 14.85
N VAL A 156 10.50 -9.63 13.58
CA VAL A 156 11.22 -8.54 12.90
C VAL A 156 10.88 -7.20 13.54
N TYR A 157 9.59 -6.96 13.80
CA TYR A 157 9.14 -5.70 14.41
C TYR A 157 9.79 -5.44 15.76
N LYS A 158 9.82 -6.44 16.65
CA LYS A 158 10.46 -6.33 17.96
C LYS A 158 11.97 -6.12 17.87
N ALA A 159 12.61 -6.71 16.87
CA ALA A 159 14.06 -6.59 16.69
C ALA A 159 14.46 -5.20 16.16
N GLU A 160 13.66 -4.63 15.25
CA GLU A 160 13.99 -3.37 14.54
C GLU A 160 13.40 -2.13 15.22
N ILE A 161 12.23 -2.26 15.87
CA ILE A 161 11.51 -1.15 16.52
C ILE A 161 11.60 -1.29 18.04
N ASN A 162 12.59 -0.64 18.62
CA ASN A 162 12.95 -0.76 20.05
C ASN A 162 12.61 0.48 20.90
N ARG A 163 11.85 1.43 20.34
CA ARG A 163 11.43 2.64 21.03
C ARG A 163 10.05 3.09 20.56
N PRO A 164 9.34 3.89 21.36
CA PRO A 164 8.11 4.53 20.93
C PRO A 164 8.35 5.45 19.72
N LEU A 165 7.32 5.59 18.88
CA LEU A 165 7.30 6.52 17.76
C LEU A 165 7.02 7.93 18.29
N THR A 166 7.75 8.90 17.77
CA THR A 166 7.46 10.31 18.01
C THR A 166 6.23 10.78 17.24
N TYR A 167 5.63 11.88 17.68
CA TYR A 167 4.46 12.49 17.00
C TYR A 167 4.67 12.67 15.49
N TYR A 168 5.83 13.17 15.07
CA TYR A 168 6.12 13.39 13.65
C TYR A 168 6.27 12.08 12.86
N GLU A 169 6.82 11.04 13.46
CA GLU A 169 6.88 9.71 12.85
C GLU A 169 5.49 9.11 12.69
N GLN A 170 4.64 9.27 13.70
CA GLN A 170 3.23 8.85 13.63
C GLN A 170 2.48 9.58 12.51
N LEU A 171 2.69 10.90 12.36
CA LEU A 171 2.11 11.69 11.26
C LEU A 171 2.58 11.20 9.88
N ASP A 172 3.87 10.94 9.71
CA ASP A 172 4.43 10.46 8.44
C ASP A 172 3.85 9.08 8.06
N ILE A 173 3.72 8.18 9.04
CA ILE A 173 3.16 6.84 8.83
C ILE A 173 1.66 6.94 8.54
N MET A 174 0.92 7.75 9.31
CA MET A 174 -0.51 8.01 9.06
C MET A 174 -0.73 8.57 7.65
N ALA A 175 0.07 9.55 7.23
CA ALA A 175 0.00 10.11 5.87
C ALA A 175 0.29 9.04 4.81
N THR A 176 1.20 8.11 5.08
CA THR A 176 1.47 6.99 4.18
C THR A 176 0.28 6.04 4.10
N ILE A 177 -0.32 5.65 5.23
CA ILE A 177 -1.52 4.79 5.27
C ILE A 177 -2.69 5.44 4.50
N LEU A 178 -2.94 6.74 4.71
CA LEU A 178 -3.98 7.47 3.99
C LEU A 178 -3.68 7.60 2.50
N PHE A 179 -2.41 7.84 2.13
CA PHE A 179 -1.99 7.87 0.74
C PHE A 179 -2.24 6.54 0.03
N THR A 180 -1.87 5.41 0.65
CA THR A 180 -2.07 4.08 0.06
C THR A 180 -3.54 3.78 -0.21
N LYS A 181 -4.44 4.22 0.69
CA LYS A 181 -5.89 4.10 0.54
C LYS A 181 -6.50 5.07 -0.47
N TYR A 182 -5.90 6.24 -0.67
CA TYR A 182 -6.44 7.28 -1.56
C TYR A 182 -5.89 7.19 -2.99
N LYS A 183 -4.58 7.29 -3.16
CA LYS A 183 -3.89 7.36 -4.46
C LYS A 183 -2.94 6.19 -4.71
N GLY A 184 -2.47 5.55 -3.65
CA GLY A 184 -1.55 4.43 -3.72
C GLY A 184 -2.23 3.10 -4.04
N PHE A 185 -1.44 2.06 -4.07
CA PHE A 185 -1.88 0.70 -4.39
C PHE A 185 -2.21 -0.12 -3.13
N GLY A 186 -2.83 0.53 -2.13
CA GLY A 186 -3.24 -0.13 -0.91
C GLY A 186 -2.08 -0.89 -0.25
N CYS A 187 -2.36 -2.10 0.20
CA CYS A 187 -1.41 -2.95 0.91
C CYS A 187 -0.12 -3.29 0.14
N ILE A 188 -0.09 -3.15 -1.18
CA ILE A 188 1.10 -3.43 -1.99
C ILE A 188 1.91 -2.18 -2.37
N ASP A 189 1.46 -0.97 -1.99
CA ASP A 189 2.14 0.25 -2.42
C ASP A 189 3.59 0.29 -1.95
N THR A 190 3.82 -0.08 -0.69
CA THR A 190 5.15 -0.16 -0.07
C THR A 190 6.02 -1.26 -0.69
N LEU A 191 5.44 -2.43 -0.98
CA LEU A 191 6.14 -3.54 -1.65
C LEU A 191 6.58 -3.18 -3.07
N ARG A 192 5.75 -2.43 -3.80
CA ARG A 192 6.06 -1.99 -5.15
C ARG A 192 7.35 -1.17 -5.22
N GLU A 193 7.67 -0.42 -4.19
CA GLU A 193 8.88 0.38 -4.11
C GLU A 193 10.14 -0.46 -3.87
N GLN A 194 10.01 -1.72 -3.46
CA GLN A 194 11.11 -2.59 -3.07
C GLN A 194 11.72 -3.36 -4.25
N ASN A 195 12.97 -3.78 -4.09
CA ASN A 195 13.69 -4.64 -5.04
C ASN A 195 13.25 -6.10 -4.86
N VAL A 196 12.04 -6.42 -5.32
CA VAL A 196 11.52 -7.78 -5.48
C VAL A 196 11.28 -8.05 -6.96
N ASP A 197 11.28 -9.30 -7.39
CA ASP A 197 11.16 -9.67 -8.80
C ASP A 197 9.71 -9.63 -9.29
N GLY A 198 8.76 -9.70 -8.37
CA GLY A 198 7.35 -9.56 -8.68
C GLY A 198 6.47 -9.50 -7.45
N ILE A 199 5.21 -9.13 -7.66
CA ILE A 199 4.14 -9.09 -6.66
C ILE A 199 2.89 -9.65 -7.31
N ASN A 200 2.22 -10.56 -6.63
CA ASN A 200 0.93 -11.09 -7.06
C ASN A 200 -0.13 -10.79 -6.00
N ILE A 201 -1.33 -10.45 -6.44
CA ILE A 201 -2.49 -10.26 -5.57
C ILE A 201 -3.63 -11.12 -6.11
N GLY A 202 -4.41 -11.72 -5.23
CA GLY A 202 -5.62 -12.45 -5.61
C GLY A 202 -5.37 -13.81 -6.25
N THR A 203 -4.18 -14.38 -6.02
CA THR A 203 -3.83 -15.71 -6.49
C THR A 203 -3.36 -16.58 -5.34
N SER A 204 -3.78 -17.82 -5.30
CA SER A 204 -3.22 -18.81 -4.40
C SER A 204 -2.06 -19.50 -5.10
N GLY A 205 -0.85 -19.33 -4.58
CA GLY A 205 0.35 -19.98 -5.12
C GLY A 205 0.48 -21.44 -4.72
N SER A 206 -0.17 -21.87 -3.64
CA SER A 206 -0.16 -23.25 -3.16
C SER A 206 -1.59 -23.71 -2.85
N ILE A 207 -2.31 -24.01 -3.90
CA ILE A 207 -3.73 -24.36 -3.80
C ILE A 207 -3.95 -25.83 -3.35
N ILE A 208 -2.91 -26.63 -3.33
CA ILE A 208 -3.08 -28.08 -3.22
C ILE A 208 -3.60 -28.49 -1.83
N SER A 209 -3.21 -27.82 -0.77
CA SER A 209 -3.71 -28.12 0.58
C SER A 209 -5.12 -27.58 0.86
N SER A 210 -5.53 -26.49 0.24
CA SER A 210 -6.83 -25.86 0.49
C SER A 210 -8.00 -26.48 -0.30
N PHE A 211 -7.74 -27.30 -1.32
CA PHE A 211 -8.79 -28.00 -2.05
C PHE A 211 -9.36 -29.22 -1.28
N LEU A 212 -8.68 -29.66 -0.25
CA LEU A 212 -9.12 -30.80 0.55
C LEU A 212 -9.93 -30.40 1.79
N ASP A 213 -9.90 -29.13 2.16
CA ASP A 213 -10.72 -28.59 3.26
C ASP A 213 -12.11 -28.22 2.74
N VAL A 214 -12.99 -29.20 2.69
CA VAL A 214 -14.38 -29.09 2.22
C VAL A 214 -15.24 -28.23 3.16
N ASP A 215 -14.75 -27.90 4.37
CA ASP A 215 -15.50 -27.20 5.42
C ASP A 215 -14.93 -25.81 5.78
N SER A 216 -13.87 -25.31 5.16
CA SER A 216 -13.40 -23.96 5.44
C SER A 216 -14.11 -22.94 4.56
N ASP A 217 -14.74 -21.97 5.22
CA ASP A 217 -15.29 -20.77 4.59
C ASP A 217 -14.33 -20.20 3.55
N LEU A 218 -14.82 -20.01 2.33
CA LEU A 218 -14.23 -19.35 1.15
C LEU A 218 -12.71 -19.09 1.20
N PRO A 219 -11.96 -19.58 0.24
CA PRO A 219 -10.49 -19.53 0.28
C PRO A 219 -9.98 -18.12 0.54
N LYS A 220 -9.05 -17.95 1.45
CA LYS A 220 -8.28 -16.70 1.69
C LYS A 220 -7.53 -16.23 0.43
N ALA A 221 -7.46 -17.08 -0.57
CA ALA A 221 -6.85 -16.88 -1.88
C ALA A 221 -7.20 -15.54 -2.60
N PRO A 222 -8.46 -15.09 -2.66
CA PRO A 222 -8.82 -13.90 -3.42
C PRO A 222 -8.15 -12.61 -2.95
N ARG A 223 -7.63 -12.58 -1.73
CA ARG A 223 -7.02 -11.37 -1.11
C ARG A 223 -5.59 -11.57 -0.70
N SER A 224 -5.00 -12.72 -0.99
CA SER A 224 -3.62 -13.06 -0.63
C SER A 224 -2.61 -12.22 -1.40
N ILE A 225 -1.48 -11.93 -0.74
CA ILE A 225 -0.37 -11.16 -1.26
C ILE A 225 0.88 -12.04 -1.29
N TRP A 226 1.46 -12.13 -2.47
CA TRP A 226 2.66 -12.90 -2.72
C TRP A 226 3.74 -12.04 -3.31
N ILE A 227 4.99 -12.25 -2.91
CA ILE A 227 6.15 -11.69 -3.60
C ILE A 227 6.91 -12.80 -4.32
N TYR A 228 7.49 -12.45 -5.46
CA TYR A 228 8.45 -13.27 -6.16
C TYR A 228 9.85 -12.69 -5.91
N TYR A 229 10.74 -13.50 -5.37
CA TYR A 229 12.08 -13.09 -4.99
C TYR A 229 13.07 -14.26 -5.17
N ASP A 230 14.11 -14.06 -5.99
CA ASP A 230 15.18 -15.03 -6.20
C ASP A 230 14.67 -16.46 -6.52
N GLY A 231 13.74 -16.54 -7.47
CA GLY A 231 13.16 -17.82 -7.89
C GLY A 231 12.09 -18.41 -6.96
N LYS A 232 11.79 -17.76 -5.84
CA LYS A 232 10.86 -18.25 -4.81
C LYS A 232 9.58 -17.42 -4.80
N TYR A 233 8.44 -18.08 -4.55
CA TYR A 233 7.17 -17.45 -4.22
C TYR A 233 7.02 -17.42 -2.70
N ILE A 234 6.88 -16.23 -2.13
CA ILE A 234 6.78 -16.02 -0.69
C ILE A 234 5.40 -15.43 -0.41
N HIS A 235 4.59 -16.15 0.34
CA HIS A 235 3.29 -15.69 0.81
C HIS A 235 3.46 -14.79 2.05
N LEU A 236 2.91 -13.58 2.00
CA LEU A 236 2.89 -12.64 3.11
C LEU A 236 1.49 -12.70 3.75
N ASP A 237 1.26 -13.66 4.66
CA ASP A 237 -0.06 -13.93 5.24
C ASP A 237 -0.61 -12.76 6.08
N PHE A 238 0.27 -11.94 6.63
CA PHE A 238 -0.08 -10.73 7.39
C PHE A 238 -0.55 -9.56 6.51
N LEU A 239 -0.35 -9.62 5.18
CA LEU A 239 -0.83 -8.62 4.23
C LEU A 239 -2.03 -9.16 3.46
N THR A 240 -3.08 -8.37 3.42
CA THR A 240 -4.28 -8.71 2.64
C THR A 240 -4.96 -7.45 2.12
N ALA A 241 -5.61 -7.53 0.96
CA ALA A 241 -6.58 -6.54 0.56
C ALA A 241 -7.85 -6.75 1.39
N TYR A 242 -8.29 -5.73 2.14
CA TYR A 242 -9.41 -5.87 3.08
C TYR A 242 -10.73 -6.22 2.41
N THR A 243 -10.98 -5.64 1.22
CA THR A 243 -12.24 -5.83 0.50
C THR A 243 -12.01 -6.06 -0.99
N GLU A 244 -13.03 -6.59 -1.66
CA GLU A 244 -13.04 -6.73 -3.12
C GLU A 244 -13.02 -5.36 -3.81
N GLU A 245 -13.66 -4.35 -3.23
CA GLU A 245 -13.65 -2.97 -3.73
C GLU A 245 -12.24 -2.39 -3.71
N GLU A 246 -11.46 -2.66 -2.67
CA GLU A 246 -10.06 -2.24 -2.62
C GLU A 246 -9.23 -2.94 -3.70
N MET A 247 -9.37 -4.24 -3.87
CA MET A 247 -8.74 -5.00 -4.95
C MET A 247 -9.08 -4.41 -6.31
N ARG A 248 -10.36 -4.18 -6.58
CA ARG A 248 -10.83 -3.57 -7.81
C ARG A 248 -10.22 -2.20 -8.01
N ARG A 249 -10.19 -1.35 -6.99
CA ARG A 249 -9.58 -0.01 -7.03
C ARG A 249 -8.10 -0.08 -7.42
N ILE A 250 -7.32 -0.93 -6.76
CA ILE A 250 -5.89 -1.11 -7.01
C ILE A 250 -5.66 -1.56 -8.45
N ILE A 251 -6.39 -2.58 -8.90
CA ILE A 251 -6.25 -3.13 -10.26
C ILE A 251 -6.60 -2.08 -11.30
N LEU A 252 -7.69 -1.32 -11.11
CA LEU A 252 -8.08 -0.26 -12.03
C LEU A 252 -7.04 0.87 -12.08
N LEU A 253 -6.45 1.27 -10.95
CA LEU A 253 -5.36 2.25 -10.92
C LEU A 253 -4.13 1.77 -11.71
N ILE A 254 -3.74 0.52 -11.54
CA ILE A 254 -2.64 -0.11 -12.30
C ILE A 254 -2.95 -0.09 -13.80
N CYS A 255 -4.20 -0.32 -14.15
CA CYS A 255 -4.66 -0.36 -15.53
C CYS A 255 -4.76 1.02 -16.20
N MET A 256 -4.79 2.11 -15.43
CA MET A 256 -4.90 3.47 -15.99
C MET A 256 -3.62 3.96 -16.67
N TYR A 257 -2.46 3.42 -16.31
CA TYR A 257 -1.20 3.81 -16.92
C TYR A 257 -1.15 3.38 -18.40
N ASN A 258 -0.62 4.24 -19.27
CA ASN A 258 -0.56 4.05 -20.75
C ASN A 258 -1.93 3.85 -21.44
N ASN A 259 -3.03 3.96 -20.72
CA ASN A 259 -4.39 3.83 -21.23
C ASN A 259 -4.59 2.60 -22.17
N PRO A 260 -4.24 1.37 -21.74
CA PRO A 260 -4.34 0.16 -22.58
C PRO A 260 -5.80 -0.25 -22.85
N GLY A 261 -6.74 0.52 -22.36
CA GLY A 261 -8.18 0.26 -22.38
C GLY A 261 -8.71 -0.28 -21.05
N SER A 262 -10.01 -0.28 -20.89
CA SER A 262 -10.67 -0.71 -19.66
C SER A 262 -10.83 -2.22 -19.60
N LEU A 263 -10.78 -2.77 -18.36
CA LEU A 263 -11.28 -4.11 -18.09
C LEU A 263 -12.81 -4.09 -18.14
N THR A 264 -13.37 -4.88 -19.03
CA THR A 264 -14.82 -5.00 -19.26
C THR A 264 -15.23 -6.48 -19.28
N GLU A 265 -16.51 -6.78 -19.32
CA GLU A 265 -16.99 -8.17 -19.48
C GLU A 265 -16.48 -8.82 -20.77
N LYS A 266 -16.37 -8.03 -21.83
CA LYS A 266 -15.83 -8.49 -23.13
C LYS A 266 -14.29 -8.57 -23.13
N ARG A 267 -13.64 -7.85 -22.25
CA ARG A 267 -12.19 -7.81 -22.09
C ARG A 267 -11.82 -8.11 -20.63
N GLY A 268 -11.83 -9.38 -20.28
CA GLY A 268 -11.66 -9.87 -18.91
C GLY A 268 -10.25 -9.79 -18.37
N TYR A 269 -9.24 -9.55 -19.21
CA TYR A 269 -7.85 -9.40 -18.80
C TYR A 269 -7.17 -8.25 -19.53
N MET A 270 -6.05 -7.78 -18.98
CA MET A 270 -5.24 -6.73 -19.55
C MET A 270 -3.77 -6.95 -19.28
N VAL A 271 -2.94 -6.74 -20.30
CA VAL A 271 -1.48 -6.67 -20.18
C VAL A 271 -1.05 -5.22 -20.34
N ASN A 272 -0.17 -4.75 -19.46
CA ASN A 272 0.36 -3.39 -19.48
C ASN A 272 1.82 -3.38 -19.08
N THR A 273 2.51 -2.27 -19.36
CA THR A 273 3.85 -1.97 -18.87
C THR A 273 3.81 -0.63 -18.17
N MET A 274 4.21 -0.58 -16.91
CA MET A 274 4.17 0.63 -16.08
C MET A 274 5.38 1.53 -16.33
N TYR A 275 5.36 2.72 -15.72
CA TYR A 275 6.43 3.72 -15.82
C TYR A 275 7.82 3.17 -15.47
N ASP A 276 7.91 2.36 -14.42
CA ASP A 276 9.12 1.67 -13.96
C ASP A 276 9.46 0.41 -14.78
N LYS A 277 8.80 0.22 -15.92
CA LYS A 277 8.89 -0.95 -16.81
C LYS A 277 8.37 -2.26 -16.20
N THR A 278 7.73 -2.20 -15.05
CA THR A 278 7.02 -3.36 -14.49
C THR A 278 5.97 -3.85 -15.48
N ARG A 279 6.03 -5.13 -15.85
CA ARG A 279 4.99 -5.78 -16.64
C ARG A 279 3.84 -6.19 -15.76
N VAL A 280 2.64 -5.96 -16.24
CA VAL A 280 1.40 -6.20 -15.52
C VAL A 280 0.50 -7.12 -16.32
N LEU A 281 -0.05 -8.13 -15.65
CA LEU A 281 -1.24 -8.85 -16.09
C LEU A 281 -2.32 -8.63 -15.03
N ALA A 282 -3.44 -8.05 -15.43
CA ALA A 282 -4.60 -7.85 -14.58
C ALA A 282 -5.79 -8.67 -15.11
N ILE A 283 -6.51 -9.31 -14.22
CA ILE A 283 -7.64 -10.20 -14.53
C ILE A 283 -8.84 -9.78 -13.68
N ARG A 284 -10.03 -9.80 -14.26
CA ARG A 284 -11.29 -9.57 -13.56
C ARG A 284 -12.10 -10.86 -13.45
N PRO A 285 -13.08 -10.93 -12.50
CA PRO A 285 -14.06 -12.01 -12.47
C PRO A 285 -14.76 -12.19 -13.81
N GLY A 286 -14.95 -13.45 -14.21
CA GLY A 286 -15.46 -13.85 -15.50
C GLY A 286 -14.39 -14.29 -16.51
N ALA A 287 -13.16 -13.72 -16.44
CA ALA A 287 -11.99 -14.25 -17.13
C ALA A 287 -11.09 -15.05 -16.18
N GLY A 288 -11.19 -14.80 -14.90
CA GLY A 288 -10.68 -15.58 -13.79
C GLY A 288 -11.76 -15.72 -12.74
N GLU A 289 -11.48 -16.49 -11.70
CA GLU A 289 -12.43 -16.70 -10.60
C GLU A 289 -12.62 -15.42 -9.79
N TYR A 290 -11.52 -14.70 -9.52
CA TYR A 290 -11.48 -13.46 -8.75
C TYR A 290 -10.70 -12.37 -9.46
N TRP A 291 -10.71 -11.17 -8.88
CA TRP A 291 -9.78 -10.12 -9.26
C TRP A 291 -8.36 -10.55 -8.93
N ALA A 292 -7.47 -10.48 -9.92
CA ALA A 292 -6.07 -10.82 -9.73
C ALA A 292 -5.16 -9.87 -10.50
N VAL A 293 -3.96 -9.64 -9.96
CA VAL A 293 -2.91 -8.90 -10.65
C VAL A 293 -1.54 -9.54 -10.41
N PHE A 294 -0.77 -9.59 -11.47
CA PHE A 294 0.61 -10.07 -11.49
C PHE A 294 1.50 -8.94 -11.94
N LEU A 295 2.40 -8.52 -11.08
CA LEU A 295 3.43 -7.54 -11.37
C LEU A 295 4.76 -8.26 -11.51
N ARG A 296 5.44 -8.09 -12.65
CA ARG A 296 6.79 -8.58 -12.88
C ARG A 296 7.74 -7.42 -13.04
N LYS A 297 8.70 -7.33 -12.14
CA LYS A 297 9.71 -6.27 -12.11
C LYS A 297 11.02 -6.80 -12.70
N PHE A 298 11.69 -5.95 -13.45
CA PHE A 298 12.98 -6.29 -14.05
C PHE A 298 14.11 -5.66 -13.22
N ASN A 299 14.42 -6.24 -12.06
CA ASN A 299 15.48 -5.76 -11.17
C ASN A 299 16.89 -6.33 -11.52
N ILE A 300 16.98 -7.20 -12.51
CA ILE A 300 18.24 -7.84 -12.88
C ILE A 300 19.11 -6.81 -13.59
N LYS A 301 20.06 -6.24 -12.87
CA LYS A 301 21.00 -5.21 -13.37
C LYS A 301 22.16 -5.81 -14.12
N ASN A 302 22.42 -6.95 -14.33
CA ASN A 302 23.45 -7.60 -15.16
C ASN A 302 23.21 -9.12 -15.13
N VAL A 303 22.58 -9.64 -16.16
CA VAL A 303 22.54 -11.09 -16.41
C VAL A 303 23.88 -11.47 -16.97
N THR A 304 24.75 -12.07 -16.16
CA THR A 304 25.93 -12.76 -16.64
C THR A 304 25.57 -14.21 -16.95
N LEU A 305 26.28 -14.82 -17.91
CA LEU A 305 26.10 -16.25 -18.23
C LEU A 305 26.25 -17.15 -16.99
N GLU A 306 27.10 -16.77 -16.03
CA GLU A 306 27.26 -17.46 -14.74
C GLU A 306 26.02 -17.44 -13.84
N LYS A 307 25.09 -16.51 -14.06
CA LYS A 307 23.82 -16.44 -13.33
C LYS A 307 22.67 -17.17 -14.05
N LEU A 308 22.90 -17.65 -15.26
CA LEU A 308 21.93 -18.39 -16.06
C LEU A 308 22.16 -19.91 -15.99
N TYR A 309 23.29 -20.34 -15.48
CA TYR A 309 23.66 -21.71 -15.22
C TYR A 309 24.12 -21.90 -13.76
#